data_e50c033623e93edf3ef0fe8c23279356
#
_entry.id   e50c033623e93edf3ef0fe8c23279356
#
_cell.length_a   1.000
_cell.length_b   1.000
_cell.length_c   1.000
_cell.angle_alpha   90.00
_cell.angle_beta   90.00
_cell.angle_gamma   90.00
#
_symmetry.space_group_name_H-M   'P 1'
#
loop_
_entity.id
_entity.type
_entity.pdbx_description
1 polymer ?
#
loop_
_entity_poly.entity_id
_entity_poly.type
_entity_poly.pdbx_seq_one_letter_code
_entity_poly.pdbx_strand_id
1 'polypeptide(L)'
;MTRCRSPTVHTYEAIDYIASVDDHTRGAPYVSTSPSDPNPSAALGVFPSKPSALAEMFTSAPALIGAIHLPALPGSPHYKGQPVSEIAAFAVEEAHAYIDNGFDGVIVENHWDIPFLKPGEHGYETAASMGVVTASVVGEFGSRVGVSILSNAGECGVAAAWAAGASFVRVNQWANAYIANEGFIEGQAAKTTRFRHRIGADPVKIFADVHVKHGAHAIVADRTIAEQTEDAEFFDADVLIATGSRTGDAASVDEVSVIKNNTVLPVIIGSGITAANVADLMNECDGAIIASSVKENARWWGRVSGEKVRDVSRAAGK
;
A
#
# COMPACT_ATOMS: atom_id res chain seq x y z
N MET A 1 -60.42 34.67 -0.74
CA MET A 1 -59.39 35.67 -0.45
C MET A 1 -58.62 35.22 0.76
N THR A 2 -57.51 34.53 0.57
CA THR A 2 -56.65 34.10 1.67
C THR A 2 -55.24 34.44 1.25
N ARG A 3 -54.60 35.34 1.99
CA ARG A 3 -53.25 35.85 1.70
C ARG A 3 -52.19 34.82 2.05
N CYS A 4 -51.36 34.52 1.09
CA CYS A 4 -50.09 33.77 1.29
C CYS A 4 -49.08 34.68 2.02
N ARG A 5 -48.52 34.21 3.13
CA ARG A 5 -47.37 34.84 3.81
C ARG A 5 -46.11 34.23 3.25
N SER A 6 -45.21 35.09 2.79
CA SER A 6 -43.82 34.72 2.38
C SER A 6 -42.99 34.34 3.59
N PRO A 7 -42.07 33.37 3.45
CA PRO A 7 -41.13 33.02 4.52
C PRO A 7 -39.98 34.04 4.60
N THR A 8 -39.65 34.41 5.82
CA THR A 8 -38.55 35.30 6.21
C THR A 8 -37.22 34.61 5.92
N VAL A 9 -36.39 35.26 5.14
CA VAL A 9 -35.01 34.85 4.90
C VAL A 9 -34.18 35.21 6.14
N HIS A 10 -33.68 34.21 6.86
CA HIS A 10 -32.62 34.41 7.87
C HIS A 10 -31.27 34.53 7.15
N THR A 11 -30.73 35.75 7.13
CA THR A 11 -29.34 36.02 6.79
C THR A 11 -28.46 35.49 7.92
N TYR A 12 -27.61 34.50 7.61
CA TYR A 12 -26.51 34.12 8.50
C TYR A 12 -25.44 35.20 8.44
N GLU A 13 -25.20 35.88 9.57
CA GLU A 13 -24.04 36.74 9.74
C GLU A 13 -22.79 35.88 9.68
N ALA A 14 -21.91 36.20 8.74
CA ALA A 14 -20.54 35.67 8.70
C ALA A 14 -19.81 36.16 9.95
N ILE A 15 -19.37 35.26 10.78
CA ILE A 15 -18.49 35.57 11.91
C ILE A 15 -17.13 35.92 11.32
N ASP A 16 -16.79 37.19 11.27
CA ASP A 16 -15.46 37.72 11.04
C ASP A 16 -14.53 37.28 12.18
N TYR A 17 -13.80 36.20 11.93
CA TYR A 17 -12.68 35.77 12.76
C TYR A 17 -11.33 35.99 12.03
N ILE A 18 -11.14 37.23 11.56
CA ILE A 18 -9.86 37.71 11.07
C ILE A 18 -9.66 39.13 11.56
N ALA A 19 -9.22 39.32 12.78
CA ALA A 19 -8.49 40.52 13.20
C ALA A 19 -7.91 40.35 14.60
N SER A 20 -6.70 39.81 14.68
CA SER A 20 -5.62 40.21 15.57
C SER A 20 -4.44 39.28 15.42
N VAL A 21 -3.72 39.33 14.31
CA VAL A 21 -2.34 38.92 14.27
C VAL A 21 -1.52 40.19 14.25
N ASP A 22 -0.94 40.52 15.39
CA ASP A 22 -0.04 41.64 15.55
C ASP A 22 1.13 41.55 14.55
N ASP A 23 1.33 42.64 13.81
CA ASP A 23 2.40 42.93 12.85
C ASP A 23 3.74 43.09 13.60
N HIS A 24 4.27 42.04 14.21
CA HIS A 24 5.61 42.06 14.85
C HIS A 24 6.44 40.79 14.60
N THR A 25 6.49 40.28 13.36
CA THR A 25 7.58 39.39 12.94
C THR A 25 7.99 39.64 11.49
N ARG A 26 8.46 40.87 11.22
CA ARG A 26 9.34 41.07 10.05
C ARG A 26 10.70 40.49 10.39
N GLY A 27 11.07 39.41 9.68
CA GLY A 27 12.46 39.02 9.57
C GLY A 27 12.90 37.84 10.44
N ALA A 28 12.23 36.70 10.34
CA ALA A 28 12.96 35.45 10.54
C ALA A 28 13.75 35.18 9.26
N PRO A 29 15.09 34.98 9.32
CA PRO A 29 15.85 34.59 8.14
C PRO A 29 15.37 33.25 7.66
N TYR A 30 15.13 33.10 6.36
CA TYR A 30 15.00 31.82 5.69
C TYR A 30 16.24 31.00 6.06
N VAL A 31 16.06 30.02 6.93
CA VAL A 31 17.14 29.10 7.29
C VAL A 31 17.34 28.23 6.06
N SER A 32 18.35 28.53 5.30
CA SER A 32 18.90 27.63 4.28
C SER A 32 19.30 26.35 5.00
N THR A 33 18.50 25.30 4.93
CA THR A 33 18.90 23.98 5.37
C THR A 33 20.08 23.53 4.52
N SER A 34 21.18 23.19 5.18
CA SER A 34 22.36 22.65 4.49
C SER A 34 22.01 21.30 3.83
N PRO A 35 22.69 20.89 2.74
CA PRO A 35 22.43 19.64 2.03
C PRO A 35 22.63 18.35 2.85
N SER A 36 22.85 18.45 4.14
CA SER A 36 23.05 17.34 5.07
C SER A 36 21.88 17.08 6.02
N ASP A 37 20.75 17.79 5.88
CA ASP A 37 19.56 17.53 6.69
C ASP A 37 18.68 16.48 5.98
N PRO A 38 18.60 15.26 6.49
CA PRO A 38 18.09 14.12 5.70
C PRO A 38 16.57 14.11 5.51
N ASN A 39 15.79 15.04 6.10
CA ASN A 39 14.34 15.08 5.90
C ASN A 39 13.70 16.39 6.38
N PRO A 40 13.20 17.26 5.48
CA PRO A 40 12.45 18.45 5.85
C PRO A 40 11.14 18.17 6.58
N SER A 41 10.50 16.99 6.35
CA SER A 41 9.27 16.58 7.06
C SER A 41 9.54 16.27 8.53
N ALA A 42 10.68 15.66 8.86
CA ALA A 42 11.11 15.43 10.24
C ALA A 42 11.41 16.76 10.97
N ALA A 43 11.86 17.78 10.26
CA ALA A 43 12.12 19.10 10.83
C ALA A 43 10.84 19.88 11.19
N LEU A 44 9.71 19.57 10.56
CA LEU A 44 8.43 20.23 10.83
C LEU A 44 7.71 19.69 12.07
N GLY A 45 8.05 18.50 12.59
CA GLY A 45 7.46 17.91 13.79
C GLY A 45 5.93 17.80 13.76
N VAL A 46 5.33 17.74 12.55
CA VAL A 46 3.87 17.77 12.36
C VAL A 46 3.25 16.45 12.86
N PHE A 47 3.98 15.36 12.76
CA PHE A 47 3.56 14.07 13.30
C PHE A 47 4.62 13.48 14.23
N PRO A 48 4.22 12.78 15.31
CA PRO A 48 5.17 12.02 16.11
C PRO A 48 5.85 10.96 15.22
N SER A 49 7.14 10.72 15.47
CA SER A 49 7.86 9.64 14.79
C SER A 49 7.18 8.30 15.04
N LYS A 50 6.88 7.56 13.96
CA LYS A 50 6.30 6.22 14.05
C LYS A 50 7.41 5.18 14.30
N PRO A 51 7.15 4.13 15.11
CA PRO A 51 8.00 2.95 15.12
C PRO A 51 8.05 2.33 13.72
N SER A 52 9.15 1.64 13.38
CA SER A 52 9.24 0.94 12.10
C SER A 52 8.20 -0.18 12.02
N ALA A 53 7.21 -0.03 11.14
CA ALA A 53 6.18 -1.03 10.92
C ALA A 53 6.76 -2.39 10.50
N LEU A 54 7.84 -2.41 9.72
CA LEU A 54 8.51 -3.65 9.35
C LEU A 54 9.14 -4.35 10.55
N ALA A 55 9.78 -3.61 11.46
CA ALA A 55 10.39 -4.18 12.67
C ALA A 55 9.35 -4.70 13.67
N GLU A 56 8.12 -4.18 13.65
CA GLU A 56 7.02 -4.71 14.47
C GLU A 56 6.50 -6.07 13.94
N MET A 57 6.59 -6.31 12.63
CA MET A 57 6.02 -7.49 11.98
C MET A 57 7.05 -8.58 11.67
N PHE A 58 8.28 -8.20 11.36
CA PHE A 58 9.31 -9.10 10.86
C PHE A 58 10.56 -9.05 11.73
N THR A 59 11.12 -10.22 12.05
CA THR A 59 12.30 -10.35 12.91
C THR A 59 13.61 -10.12 12.17
N SER A 60 13.59 -10.12 10.85
CA SER A 60 14.78 -9.93 10.00
C SER A 60 14.60 -8.76 9.05
N ALA A 61 15.69 -8.05 8.77
CA ALA A 61 15.78 -6.99 7.78
C ALA A 61 16.94 -7.29 6.82
N PRO A 62 16.76 -6.96 5.52
CA PRO A 62 15.54 -6.52 4.86
C PRO A 62 14.45 -7.61 4.78
N ALA A 63 13.16 -7.24 4.82
CA ALA A 63 12.05 -8.18 4.83
C ALA A 63 11.71 -8.68 3.41
N LEU A 64 11.56 -10.00 3.22
CA LEU A 64 11.08 -10.61 1.97
C LEU A 64 9.62 -11.04 2.13
N ILE A 65 8.74 -10.48 1.30
CA ILE A 65 7.29 -10.71 1.35
C ILE A 65 6.84 -11.36 0.04
N GLY A 66 6.21 -12.54 0.11
CA GLY A 66 5.70 -13.24 -1.06
C GLY A 66 4.29 -12.78 -1.45
N ALA A 67 4.02 -12.49 -2.73
CA ALA A 67 2.67 -12.15 -3.17
C ALA A 67 1.91 -13.40 -3.67
N ILE A 68 0.83 -13.72 -2.97
CA ILE A 68 -0.10 -14.79 -3.29
C ILE A 68 -1.19 -14.23 -4.20
N HIS A 69 -1.17 -14.60 -5.48
CA HIS A 69 -2.20 -14.21 -6.44
C HIS A 69 -3.34 -15.22 -6.41
N LEU A 70 -4.44 -14.87 -5.76
CA LEU A 70 -5.61 -15.76 -5.62
C LEU A 70 -6.24 -16.07 -6.98
N PRO A 71 -6.85 -17.27 -7.15
CA PRO A 71 -7.84 -17.49 -8.18
C PRO A 71 -8.98 -16.47 -8.08
N ALA A 72 -9.68 -16.23 -9.19
CA ALA A 72 -10.81 -15.30 -9.25
C ALA A 72 -11.85 -15.56 -8.17
N LEU A 73 -12.24 -14.51 -7.46
CA LEU A 73 -13.17 -14.53 -6.35
C LEU A 73 -14.63 -14.44 -6.83
N PRO A 74 -15.63 -14.83 -5.98
CA PRO A 74 -17.04 -14.55 -6.23
C PRO A 74 -17.27 -13.08 -6.60
N GLY A 75 -18.06 -12.83 -7.64
CA GLY A 75 -18.29 -11.50 -8.21
C GLY A 75 -17.37 -11.15 -9.39
N SER A 76 -16.21 -11.80 -9.52
CA SER A 76 -15.30 -11.61 -10.66
C SER A 76 -15.80 -12.34 -11.92
N PRO A 77 -15.60 -11.76 -13.13
CA PRO A 77 -15.98 -12.42 -14.39
C PRO A 77 -15.31 -13.78 -14.63
N HIS A 78 -14.16 -14.03 -14.06
CA HIS A 78 -13.41 -15.28 -14.21
C HIS A 78 -13.65 -16.28 -13.09
N TYR A 79 -14.54 -15.99 -12.14
CA TYR A 79 -14.91 -16.90 -11.08
C TYR A 79 -15.61 -18.15 -11.66
N LYS A 80 -15.15 -19.33 -11.25
CA LYS A 80 -15.61 -20.62 -11.79
C LYS A 80 -16.62 -21.34 -10.90
N GLY A 81 -17.08 -20.71 -9.79
CA GLY A 81 -18.03 -21.29 -8.86
C GLY A 81 -17.42 -22.20 -7.79
N GLN A 82 -16.09 -22.26 -7.67
CA GLN A 82 -15.41 -23.03 -6.62
C GLN A 82 -15.71 -22.44 -5.23
N PRO A 83 -15.86 -23.28 -4.18
CA PRO A 83 -16.01 -22.78 -2.82
C PRO A 83 -14.85 -21.87 -2.39
N VAL A 84 -15.15 -20.83 -1.61
CA VAL A 84 -14.10 -19.93 -1.06
C VAL A 84 -13.10 -20.70 -0.20
N SER A 85 -13.52 -21.81 0.44
CA SER A 85 -12.63 -22.70 1.18
C SER A 85 -11.56 -23.37 0.31
N GLU A 86 -11.82 -23.65 -0.97
CA GLU A 86 -10.81 -24.17 -1.90
C GLU A 86 -9.81 -23.08 -2.28
N ILE A 87 -10.28 -21.84 -2.45
CA ILE A 87 -9.41 -20.68 -2.67
C ILE A 87 -8.53 -20.43 -1.43
N ALA A 88 -9.09 -20.60 -0.24
CA ALA A 88 -8.34 -20.48 1.02
C ALA A 88 -7.27 -21.58 1.14
N ALA A 89 -7.59 -22.84 0.82
CA ALA A 89 -6.60 -23.91 0.81
C ALA A 89 -5.47 -23.65 -0.18
N PHE A 90 -5.79 -23.16 -1.38
CA PHE A 90 -4.79 -22.72 -2.35
C PHE A 90 -3.88 -21.63 -1.78
N ALA A 91 -4.43 -20.62 -1.10
CA ALA A 91 -3.66 -19.52 -0.53
C ALA A 91 -2.70 -19.99 0.58
N VAL A 92 -3.14 -20.95 1.41
CA VAL A 92 -2.29 -21.56 2.46
C VAL A 92 -1.14 -22.35 1.84
N GLU A 93 -1.39 -23.14 0.78
CA GLU A 93 -0.33 -23.87 0.06
C GLU A 93 0.71 -22.90 -0.54
N GLU A 94 0.28 -21.81 -1.17
CA GLU A 94 1.19 -20.80 -1.72
C GLU A 94 1.98 -20.10 -0.59
N ALA A 95 1.34 -19.83 0.56
CA ALA A 95 2.01 -19.24 1.71
C ALA A 95 3.11 -20.15 2.26
N HIS A 96 2.85 -21.48 2.39
CA HIS A 96 3.88 -22.46 2.74
C HIS A 96 5.04 -22.44 1.74
N ALA A 97 4.75 -22.37 0.43
CA ALA A 97 5.80 -22.32 -0.58
C ALA A 97 6.73 -21.10 -0.42
N TYR A 98 6.23 -19.98 0.12
CA TYR A 98 7.05 -18.83 0.47
C TYR A 98 7.77 -18.97 1.81
N ILE A 99 6.99 -19.15 2.88
CA ILE A 99 7.50 -19.03 4.26
C ILE A 99 8.47 -20.17 4.60
N ASP A 100 8.15 -21.43 4.24
CA ASP A 100 9.01 -22.59 4.52
C ASP A 100 10.31 -22.58 3.70
N ASN A 101 10.40 -21.68 2.72
CA ASN A 101 11.59 -21.51 1.88
C ASN A 101 12.32 -20.17 2.09
N GLY A 102 12.03 -19.49 3.24
CA GLY A 102 12.87 -18.42 3.78
C GLY A 102 12.35 -17.00 3.57
N PHE A 103 11.11 -16.81 3.11
CA PHE A 103 10.49 -15.49 3.14
C PHE A 103 9.91 -15.18 4.53
N ASP A 104 9.90 -13.90 4.87
CA ASP A 104 9.48 -13.43 6.20
C ASP A 104 7.97 -13.30 6.34
N GLY A 105 7.27 -13.00 5.25
CA GLY A 105 5.83 -12.83 5.22
C GLY A 105 5.23 -13.01 3.84
N VAL A 106 3.90 -12.87 3.80
CA VAL A 106 3.12 -12.95 2.56
C VAL A 106 2.06 -11.86 2.50
N ILE A 107 1.66 -11.50 1.27
CA ILE A 107 0.51 -10.64 1.01
C ILE A 107 -0.49 -11.38 0.12
N VAL A 108 -1.75 -11.44 0.55
CA VAL A 108 -2.85 -12.09 -0.17
C VAL A 108 -3.49 -11.07 -1.11
N GLU A 109 -3.52 -11.38 -2.42
CA GLU A 109 -3.96 -10.44 -3.46
C GLU A 109 -4.97 -11.07 -4.41
N ASN A 110 -6.08 -10.38 -4.69
CA ASN A 110 -7.14 -10.83 -5.61
C ASN A 110 -6.78 -10.63 -7.08
N HIS A 111 -5.59 -11.00 -7.49
CA HIS A 111 -4.99 -10.65 -8.80
C HIS A 111 -5.74 -11.22 -10.02
N TRP A 112 -6.55 -12.26 -9.87
CA TRP A 112 -7.36 -12.84 -10.94
C TRP A 112 -8.75 -12.20 -11.11
N ASP A 113 -9.10 -11.18 -10.31
CA ASP A 113 -10.37 -10.47 -10.44
C ASP A 113 -10.40 -9.48 -11.61
N ILE A 114 -9.71 -9.82 -12.69
CA ILE A 114 -9.61 -9.01 -13.91
C ILE A 114 -10.93 -9.06 -14.71
N PRO A 115 -11.40 -7.91 -15.24
CA PRO A 115 -10.93 -6.53 -15.05
C PRO A 115 -11.22 -6.01 -13.64
N PHE A 116 -10.27 -5.25 -13.07
CA PHE A 116 -10.41 -4.75 -11.70
C PHE A 116 -11.48 -3.65 -11.59
N LEU A 117 -12.13 -3.58 -10.44
CA LEU A 117 -13.06 -2.52 -10.08
C LEU A 117 -12.31 -1.30 -9.51
N LYS A 118 -12.90 -0.13 -9.62
CA LYS A 118 -12.43 1.07 -8.91
C LYS A 118 -12.66 0.96 -7.40
N PRO A 119 -11.90 1.73 -6.58
CA PRO A 119 -12.23 1.89 -5.17
C PRO A 119 -13.69 2.29 -4.96
N GLY A 120 -14.37 1.59 -4.05
CA GLY A 120 -15.78 1.84 -3.74
C GLY A 120 -16.80 1.16 -4.66
N GLU A 121 -16.35 0.47 -5.72
CA GLU A 121 -17.23 -0.34 -6.59
C GLU A 121 -17.24 -1.84 -6.18
N HIS A 122 -16.35 -2.23 -5.28
CA HIS A 122 -16.28 -3.58 -4.76
C HIS A 122 -17.53 -3.92 -3.94
N GLY A 123 -18.13 -5.09 -4.22
CA GLY A 123 -19.26 -5.61 -3.45
C GLY A 123 -18.81 -6.23 -2.12
N TYR A 124 -19.81 -6.56 -1.31
CA TYR A 124 -19.58 -7.23 0.00
C TYR A 124 -18.91 -8.61 -0.16
N GLU A 125 -19.13 -9.27 -1.28
CA GLU A 125 -18.53 -10.57 -1.62
C GLU A 125 -17.01 -10.51 -1.69
N THR A 126 -16.42 -9.40 -2.17
CA THR A 126 -14.97 -9.24 -2.22
C THR A 126 -14.37 -9.18 -0.82
N ALA A 127 -14.89 -8.30 0.05
CA ALA A 127 -14.40 -8.20 1.44
C ALA A 127 -14.61 -9.49 2.22
N ALA A 128 -15.77 -10.14 2.06
CA ALA A 128 -16.09 -11.39 2.74
C ALA A 128 -15.14 -12.53 2.29
N SER A 129 -14.95 -12.71 0.97
CA SER A 129 -14.08 -13.75 0.44
C SER A 129 -12.63 -13.52 0.82
N MET A 130 -12.12 -12.30 0.68
CA MET A 130 -10.77 -11.92 1.08
C MET A 130 -10.54 -12.12 2.59
N GLY A 131 -11.54 -11.79 3.42
CA GLY A 131 -11.48 -12.01 4.86
C GLY A 131 -11.34 -13.48 5.22
N VAL A 132 -12.16 -14.36 4.62
CA VAL A 132 -12.10 -15.81 4.86
C VAL A 132 -10.77 -16.41 4.40
N VAL A 133 -10.34 -16.08 3.18
CA VAL A 133 -9.06 -16.58 2.62
C VAL A 133 -7.89 -16.12 3.48
N THR A 134 -7.85 -14.82 3.79
CA THR A 134 -6.76 -14.24 4.60
C THR A 134 -6.74 -14.84 6.02
N ALA A 135 -7.90 -15.04 6.65
CA ALA A 135 -7.98 -15.65 7.98
C ALA A 135 -7.38 -17.06 8.01
N SER A 136 -7.57 -17.85 6.93
CA SER A 136 -6.95 -19.18 6.82
C SER A 136 -5.42 -19.08 6.78
N VAL A 137 -4.86 -18.12 6.06
CA VAL A 137 -3.41 -17.90 6.00
C VAL A 137 -2.89 -17.35 7.34
N VAL A 138 -3.61 -16.41 7.98
CA VAL A 138 -3.26 -15.88 9.31
C VAL A 138 -3.25 -16.98 10.37
N GLY A 139 -4.18 -17.94 10.29
CA GLY A 139 -4.25 -19.09 11.19
C GLY A 139 -2.94 -19.91 11.24
N GLU A 140 -2.22 -20.00 10.13
CA GLU A 140 -0.93 -20.71 10.03
C GLU A 140 0.27 -19.80 10.32
N PHE A 141 0.23 -18.55 9.86
CA PHE A 141 1.42 -17.69 9.82
C PHE A 141 1.37 -16.42 10.71
N GLY A 142 0.24 -16.21 11.40
CA GLY A 142 0.10 -15.10 12.37
C GLY A 142 0.24 -13.72 11.73
N SER A 143 0.97 -12.83 12.43
CA SER A 143 1.14 -11.41 12.04
C SER A 143 1.96 -11.17 10.77
N ARG A 144 2.47 -12.21 10.11
CA ARG A 144 3.28 -12.12 8.89
C ARG A 144 2.47 -11.99 7.60
N VAL A 145 1.17 -11.72 7.70
CA VAL A 145 0.22 -11.72 6.59
C VAL A 145 -0.34 -10.33 6.34
N GLY A 146 -0.34 -9.91 5.08
CA GLY A 146 -1.00 -8.69 4.60
C GLY A 146 -2.06 -8.96 3.55
N VAL A 147 -2.75 -7.91 3.14
CA VAL A 147 -3.84 -7.93 2.14
C VAL A 147 -3.61 -6.85 1.08
N SER A 148 -3.88 -7.18 -0.18
CA SER A 148 -4.00 -6.23 -1.29
C SER A 148 -5.28 -6.50 -2.05
N ILE A 149 -6.14 -5.49 -2.23
CA ILE A 149 -7.36 -5.62 -3.04
C ILE A 149 -7.30 -4.67 -4.22
N LEU A 150 -7.20 -5.24 -5.40
CA LEU A 150 -7.09 -4.54 -6.68
C LEU A 150 -8.48 -4.15 -7.24
N SER A 151 -8.57 -2.91 -7.74
CA SER A 151 -7.46 -1.95 -7.67
C SER A 151 -7.74 -0.91 -6.59
N ASN A 152 -6.71 -0.63 -5.80
CA ASN A 152 -6.68 0.49 -4.85
C ASN A 152 -7.82 0.50 -3.80
N ALA A 153 -8.38 -0.66 -3.42
CA ALA A 153 -9.56 -0.76 -2.55
C ALA A 153 -9.17 -0.71 -1.05
N GLY A 154 -8.66 0.43 -0.58
CA GLY A 154 -8.13 0.60 0.77
C GLY A 154 -9.11 0.25 1.89
N GLU A 155 -10.34 0.77 1.85
CA GLU A 155 -11.37 0.46 2.88
C GLU A 155 -11.73 -1.03 2.90
N CYS A 156 -11.94 -1.63 1.71
CA CYS A 156 -12.22 -3.06 1.56
C CYS A 156 -11.05 -3.91 2.09
N GLY A 157 -9.80 -3.53 1.76
CA GLY A 157 -8.59 -4.17 2.24
C GLY A 157 -8.46 -4.14 3.76
N VAL A 158 -8.68 -2.96 4.37
CA VAL A 158 -8.66 -2.80 5.83
C VAL A 158 -9.75 -3.63 6.51
N ALA A 159 -10.97 -3.69 5.93
CA ALA A 159 -12.04 -4.51 6.46
C ALA A 159 -11.67 -6.00 6.47
N ALA A 160 -11.15 -6.51 5.34
CA ALA A 160 -10.72 -7.90 5.21
C ALA A 160 -9.53 -8.22 6.14
N ALA A 161 -8.52 -7.34 6.18
CA ALA A 161 -7.34 -7.52 7.02
C ALA A 161 -7.69 -7.56 8.50
N TRP A 162 -8.49 -6.59 8.98
CA TRP A 162 -8.91 -6.53 10.36
C TRP A 162 -9.73 -7.74 10.79
N ALA A 163 -10.73 -8.13 9.99
CA ALA A 163 -11.56 -9.30 10.26
C ALA A 163 -10.75 -10.61 10.27
N ALA A 164 -9.69 -10.69 9.47
CA ALA A 164 -8.83 -11.87 9.36
C ALA A 164 -7.69 -11.89 10.40
N GLY A 165 -7.39 -10.77 11.06
CA GLY A 165 -6.21 -10.63 11.95
C GLY A 165 -4.90 -10.43 11.18
N ALA A 166 -4.93 -9.97 9.94
CA ALA A 166 -3.75 -9.60 9.16
C ALA A 166 -3.17 -8.26 9.64
N SER A 167 -1.88 -8.05 9.41
CA SER A 167 -1.14 -6.94 10.03
C SER A 167 -1.01 -5.71 9.13
N PHE A 168 -1.16 -5.83 7.83
CA PHE A 168 -1.00 -4.71 6.91
C PHE A 168 -1.86 -4.82 5.66
N VAL A 169 -2.07 -3.67 5.02
CA VAL A 169 -2.76 -3.54 3.73
C VAL A 169 -1.89 -2.75 2.77
N ARG A 170 -1.72 -3.25 1.53
CA ARG A 170 -1.14 -2.47 0.44
C ARG A 170 -2.21 -1.68 -0.29
N VAL A 171 -1.93 -0.38 -0.52
CA VAL A 171 -2.79 0.55 -1.26
C VAL A 171 -1.98 1.16 -2.40
N ASN A 172 -2.45 0.99 -3.64
CA ASN A 172 -1.69 1.37 -4.84
C ASN A 172 -1.62 2.89 -5.06
N GLN A 173 -2.67 3.63 -4.72
CA GLN A 173 -2.69 5.09 -4.79
C GLN A 173 -3.15 5.65 -3.45
N TRP A 174 -2.20 6.08 -2.65
CA TRP A 174 -2.46 6.57 -1.31
C TRP A 174 -2.77 8.06 -1.29
N ALA A 175 -1.88 8.87 -1.88
CA ALA A 175 -2.03 10.30 -2.09
C ALA A 175 -2.06 10.62 -3.61
N ASN A 176 -2.43 11.81 -4.00
CA ASN A 176 -2.51 12.25 -5.40
C ASN A 176 -3.50 11.44 -6.26
N ALA A 177 -3.26 11.33 -7.57
CA ALA A 177 -4.09 10.60 -8.50
C ALA A 177 -3.31 10.18 -9.77
N TYR A 178 -3.83 9.18 -10.51
CA TYR A 178 -3.31 8.77 -11.82
C TYR A 178 -4.44 8.18 -12.69
N ILE A 179 -4.13 7.91 -13.97
CA ILE A 179 -5.04 7.21 -14.88
C ILE A 179 -4.55 5.77 -15.05
N ALA A 180 -5.37 4.81 -14.61
CA ALA A 180 -5.14 3.38 -14.78
C ALA A 180 -6.01 2.78 -15.89
N ASN A 181 -5.98 1.47 -16.08
CA ASN A 181 -6.91 0.76 -16.98
C ASN A 181 -8.37 0.93 -16.55
N GLU A 182 -8.61 1.06 -15.25
CA GLU A 182 -9.92 1.31 -14.63
C GLU A 182 -10.39 2.75 -14.81
N GLY A 183 -9.54 3.61 -15.33
CA GLY A 183 -9.77 5.05 -15.49
C GLY A 183 -9.11 5.89 -14.41
N PHE A 184 -9.74 6.99 -14.00
CA PHE A 184 -9.21 7.89 -12.99
C PHE A 184 -9.24 7.25 -11.59
N ILE A 185 -8.08 7.16 -10.96
CA ILE A 185 -7.88 6.61 -9.61
C ILE A 185 -7.34 7.71 -8.71
N GLU A 186 -8.05 7.94 -7.61
CA GLU A 186 -7.72 8.96 -6.60
C GLU A 186 -7.11 8.33 -5.35
N GLY A 187 -6.31 9.11 -4.65
CA GLY A 187 -5.73 8.74 -3.35
C GLY A 187 -6.80 8.35 -2.32
N GLN A 188 -6.59 7.21 -1.68
CA GLN A 188 -7.55 6.64 -0.72
C GLN A 188 -7.23 6.98 0.73
N ALA A 189 -6.16 7.71 1.03
CA ALA A 189 -5.70 7.96 2.38
C ALA A 189 -6.80 8.47 3.32
N ALA A 190 -7.46 9.57 2.94
CA ALA A 190 -8.45 10.21 3.80
C ALA A 190 -9.67 9.32 4.12
N LYS A 191 -10.12 8.50 3.17
CA LYS A 191 -11.24 7.57 3.37
C LYS A 191 -10.79 6.37 4.20
N THR A 192 -9.67 5.77 3.82
CA THR A 192 -9.15 4.55 4.44
C THR A 192 -8.74 4.78 5.89
N THR A 193 -8.07 5.89 6.23
CA THR A 193 -7.66 6.17 7.62
C THR A 193 -8.87 6.40 8.53
N ARG A 194 -9.88 7.15 8.06
CA ARG A 194 -11.12 7.34 8.82
C ARG A 194 -11.91 6.06 8.99
N PHE A 195 -11.96 5.22 7.95
CA PHE A 195 -12.60 3.92 8.03
C PHE A 195 -11.85 3.01 9.01
N ARG A 196 -10.52 2.90 8.89
CA ARG A 196 -9.64 2.14 9.79
C ARG A 196 -9.92 2.49 11.25
N HIS A 197 -9.91 3.78 11.58
CA HIS A 197 -10.20 4.25 12.94
C HIS A 197 -11.61 3.90 13.39
N ARG A 198 -12.62 4.12 12.52
CA ARG A 198 -14.03 3.87 12.85
C ARG A 198 -14.33 2.43 13.23
N ILE A 199 -13.62 1.45 12.65
CA ILE A 199 -13.81 0.03 12.94
C ILE A 199 -12.83 -0.51 13.98
N GLY A 200 -11.99 0.33 14.58
CA GLY A 200 -10.98 -0.07 15.57
C GLY A 200 -9.77 -0.80 14.97
N ALA A 201 -9.51 -0.65 13.68
CA ALA A 201 -8.44 -1.32 12.94
C ALA A 201 -7.13 -0.51 12.89
N ASP A 202 -6.91 0.41 13.82
CA ASP A 202 -5.69 1.24 13.91
C ASP A 202 -4.38 0.43 13.91
N PRO A 203 -4.31 -0.82 14.45
CA PRO A 203 -3.12 -1.66 14.36
C PRO A 203 -2.75 -2.11 12.94
N VAL A 204 -3.70 -2.13 11.98
CA VAL A 204 -3.44 -2.52 10.59
C VAL A 204 -2.58 -1.45 9.92
N LYS A 205 -1.36 -1.81 9.52
CA LYS A 205 -0.39 -0.91 8.88
C LYS A 205 -0.73 -0.67 7.41
N ILE A 206 -0.41 0.53 6.93
CA ILE A 206 -0.63 0.93 5.53
C ILE A 206 0.70 0.91 4.77
N PHE A 207 0.78 0.06 3.76
CA PHE A 207 1.86 0.01 2.79
C PHE A 207 1.40 0.73 1.52
N ALA A 208 1.97 1.89 1.22
CA ALA A 208 1.54 2.78 0.16
C ALA A 208 2.52 2.80 -1.01
N ASP A 209 2.06 2.54 -2.23
CA ASP A 209 2.86 2.80 -3.42
C ASP A 209 3.00 4.33 -3.60
N VAL A 210 4.22 4.79 -3.88
CA VAL A 210 4.51 6.23 -4.09
C VAL A 210 4.16 6.64 -5.52
N HIS A 211 4.70 5.93 -6.50
CA HIS A 211 4.48 6.16 -7.93
C HIS A 211 4.12 4.83 -8.58
N VAL A 212 2.83 4.49 -8.55
CA VAL A 212 2.37 3.16 -8.93
C VAL A 212 2.60 2.87 -10.42
N LYS A 213 3.06 1.66 -10.71
CA LYS A 213 3.22 1.16 -12.09
C LYS A 213 1.89 1.04 -12.84
N HIS A 214 1.97 0.86 -14.17
CA HIS A 214 0.83 0.65 -15.09
C HIS A 214 -0.12 1.84 -15.23
N GLY A 215 0.25 3.03 -14.77
CA GLY A 215 -0.56 4.21 -14.88
C GLY A 215 0.05 5.30 -15.75
N ALA A 216 -0.80 6.24 -16.17
CA ALA A 216 -0.39 7.50 -16.76
C ALA A 216 -0.41 8.59 -15.67
N HIS A 217 0.76 9.11 -15.34
CA HIS A 217 0.95 10.09 -14.27
C HIS A 217 0.98 11.54 -14.76
N ALA A 218 0.49 11.79 -15.98
CA ALA A 218 0.48 13.14 -16.57
C ALA A 218 -0.26 14.18 -15.72
N ILE A 219 -1.24 13.74 -14.92
CA ILE A 219 -2.02 14.63 -14.03
C ILE A 219 -1.21 15.17 -12.84
N VAL A 220 -0.11 14.52 -12.51
CA VAL A 220 0.81 14.92 -11.44
C VAL A 220 2.23 15.17 -11.98
N ALA A 221 2.36 15.48 -13.29
CA ALA A 221 3.65 15.68 -13.95
C ALA A 221 4.42 16.91 -13.44
N ASP A 222 3.77 17.81 -12.72
CA ASP A 222 4.35 18.96 -12.03
C ASP A 222 4.88 18.60 -10.62
N ARG A 223 4.72 17.33 -10.17
CA ARG A 223 5.23 16.84 -8.89
C ARG A 223 6.35 15.84 -9.10
N THR A 224 7.43 16.04 -8.37
CA THR A 224 8.56 15.10 -8.33
C THR A 224 8.21 13.85 -7.53
N ILE A 225 8.99 12.78 -7.68
CA ILE A 225 8.86 11.57 -6.83
C ILE A 225 9.14 11.93 -5.36
N ALA A 226 10.05 12.86 -5.09
CA ALA A 226 10.32 13.37 -3.75
C ALA A 226 9.06 13.97 -3.11
N GLU A 227 8.38 14.89 -3.79
CA GLU A 227 7.14 15.50 -3.31
C GLU A 227 6.01 14.48 -3.15
N GLN A 228 5.88 13.50 -4.06
CA GLN A 228 4.90 12.41 -3.92
C GLN A 228 5.23 11.50 -2.73
N THR A 229 6.49 11.32 -2.40
CA THR A 229 6.96 10.61 -1.21
C THR A 229 6.54 11.32 0.08
N GLU A 230 6.82 12.63 0.14
CA GLU A 230 6.41 13.49 1.26
C GLU A 230 4.88 13.51 1.42
N ASP A 231 4.14 13.59 0.32
CA ASP A 231 2.67 13.53 0.33
C ASP A 231 2.17 12.20 0.93
N ALA A 232 2.77 11.06 0.59
CA ALA A 232 2.37 9.76 1.10
C ALA A 232 2.67 9.62 2.60
N GLU A 233 3.81 10.10 3.08
CA GLU A 233 4.15 10.16 4.50
C GLU A 233 3.22 11.11 5.24
N PHE A 234 2.98 12.32 4.71
CA PHE A 234 2.07 13.31 5.30
C PHE A 234 0.63 12.79 5.44
N PHE A 235 0.19 11.92 4.54
CA PHE A 235 -1.12 11.27 4.59
C PHE A 235 -1.13 9.97 5.42
N ASP A 236 -0.16 9.78 6.32
CA ASP A 236 -0.16 8.76 7.38
C ASP A 236 0.08 7.32 6.87
N ALA A 237 0.86 7.13 5.81
CA ALA A 237 1.39 5.80 5.46
C ALA A 237 2.32 5.27 6.57
N ASP A 238 2.53 3.95 6.61
CA ASP A 238 3.43 3.29 7.56
C ASP A 238 4.67 2.70 6.88
N VAL A 239 4.57 2.32 5.61
CA VAL A 239 5.66 1.83 4.74
C VAL A 239 5.43 2.37 3.33
N LEU A 240 6.49 2.80 2.66
CA LEU A 240 6.42 3.26 1.27
C LEU A 240 6.95 2.19 0.31
N ILE A 241 6.34 2.11 -0.89
CA ILE A 241 6.66 1.11 -1.89
C ILE A 241 7.10 1.77 -3.19
N ALA A 242 8.33 1.48 -3.64
CA ALA A 242 8.80 1.78 -4.98
C ALA A 242 8.40 0.64 -5.94
N THR A 243 7.72 0.91 -7.06
CA THR A 243 7.15 -0.15 -7.91
C THR A 243 7.78 -0.27 -9.29
N GLY A 244 8.60 0.67 -9.73
CA GLY A 244 9.08 0.75 -11.10
C GLY A 244 7.95 1.10 -12.09
N SER A 245 8.21 0.95 -13.38
CA SER A 245 7.29 1.39 -14.43
C SER A 245 6.26 0.34 -14.86
N ARG A 246 6.61 -0.97 -14.82
CA ARG A 246 5.75 -2.09 -15.25
C ARG A 246 5.98 -3.35 -14.41
N THR A 247 5.04 -4.32 -14.50
CA THR A 247 5.23 -5.64 -13.86
C THR A 247 6.46 -6.34 -14.42
N GLY A 248 7.40 -6.71 -13.52
CA GLY A 248 8.66 -7.35 -13.89
C GLY A 248 9.82 -6.37 -14.10
N ASP A 249 9.54 -5.08 -14.29
CA ASP A 249 10.58 -4.05 -14.23
C ASP A 249 10.88 -3.77 -12.75
N ALA A 250 12.14 -3.85 -12.36
CA ALA A 250 12.57 -3.42 -11.04
C ALA A 250 12.39 -1.90 -10.92
N ALA A 251 12.02 -1.41 -9.74
CA ALA A 251 12.24 -0.01 -9.41
C ALA A 251 13.73 0.29 -9.64
N SER A 252 14.04 1.41 -10.28
CA SER A 252 15.44 1.78 -10.44
C SER A 252 16.06 2.08 -9.08
N VAL A 253 17.35 1.83 -8.92
CA VAL A 253 18.09 2.22 -7.70
C VAL A 253 17.92 3.72 -7.44
N ASP A 254 17.90 4.52 -8.50
CA ASP A 254 17.67 5.98 -8.40
C ASP A 254 16.29 6.32 -7.81
N GLU A 255 15.22 5.63 -8.25
CA GLU A 255 13.86 5.82 -7.71
C GLU A 255 13.80 5.45 -6.23
N VAL A 256 14.35 4.30 -5.86
CA VAL A 256 14.41 3.84 -4.45
C VAL A 256 15.19 4.85 -3.60
N SER A 257 16.34 5.31 -4.10
CA SER A 257 17.17 6.31 -3.41
C SER A 257 16.46 7.64 -3.23
N VAL A 258 15.72 8.12 -4.26
CA VAL A 258 14.92 9.35 -4.14
C VAL A 258 13.85 9.19 -3.07
N ILE A 259 13.09 8.09 -3.07
CA ILE A 259 12.06 7.84 -2.06
C ILE A 259 12.70 7.77 -0.67
N LYS A 260 13.77 6.99 -0.50
CA LYS A 260 14.42 6.77 0.80
C LYS A 260 15.01 8.06 1.40
N ASN A 261 15.52 8.95 0.55
CA ASN A 261 16.08 10.22 1.00
C ASN A 261 15.03 11.30 1.37
N ASN A 262 13.75 11.07 1.05
CA ASN A 262 12.65 12.01 1.31
C ASN A 262 11.59 11.46 2.27
N THR A 263 11.92 10.44 3.07
CA THR A 263 11.03 9.89 4.10
C THR A 263 11.82 9.36 5.29
N VAL A 264 11.18 9.31 6.46
CA VAL A 264 11.67 8.57 7.65
C VAL A 264 11.06 7.18 7.75
N LEU A 265 10.07 6.87 6.90
CA LEU A 265 9.39 5.58 6.90
C LEU A 265 10.26 4.49 6.25
N PRO A 266 10.03 3.21 6.57
CA PRO A 266 10.63 2.12 5.81
C PRO A 266 10.22 2.16 4.34
N VAL A 267 11.18 1.87 3.44
CA VAL A 267 10.97 1.83 1.99
C VAL A 267 11.23 0.41 1.48
N ILE A 268 10.26 -0.15 0.77
CA ILE A 268 10.37 -1.48 0.16
C ILE A 268 10.18 -1.43 -1.35
N ILE A 269 10.65 -2.46 -2.06
CA ILE A 269 10.48 -2.59 -3.52
C ILE A 269 9.30 -3.51 -3.82
N GLY A 270 8.36 -3.06 -4.66
CA GLY A 270 7.12 -3.79 -4.99
C GLY A 270 7.12 -4.54 -6.32
N SER A 271 8.24 -4.63 -7.04
CA SER A 271 8.30 -5.28 -8.37
C SER A 271 9.73 -5.56 -8.82
N GLY A 272 9.86 -6.53 -9.77
CA GLY A 272 11.09 -6.75 -10.53
C GLY A 272 12.24 -7.43 -9.80
N ILE A 273 12.03 -7.91 -8.58
CA ILE A 273 13.04 -8.62 -7.80
C ILE A 273 13.19 -10.06 -8.32
N THR A 274 14.43 -10.48 -8.48
CA THR A 274 14.86 -11.81 -8.92
C THR A 274 16.06 -12.27 -8.08
N ALA A 275 16.42 -13.55 -8.16
CA ALA A 275 17.64 -14.03 -7.50
C ALA A 275 18.93 -13.35 -8.00
N ALA A 276 18.91 -12.79 -9.22
CA ALA A 276 20.08 -12.14 -9.81
C ALA A 276 20.30 -10.71 -9.31
N ASN A 277 19.26 -10.00 -8.85
CA ASN A 277 19.34 -8.59 -8.44
C ASN A 277 18.97 -8.33 -6.98
N VAL A 278 18.47 -9.33 -6.27
CA VAL A 278 17.99 -9.14 -4.89
C VAL A 278 19.09 -8.68 -3.95
N ALA A 279 20.30 -9.21 -4.06
CA ALA A 279 21.42 -8.85 -3.20
C ALA A 279 21.77 -7.35 -3.29
N ASP A 280 21.85 -6.82 -4.50
CA ASP A 280 22.15 -5.39 -4.72
C ASP A 280 21.01 -4.49 -4.24
N LEU A 281 19.77 -4.85 -4.57
CA LEU A 281 18.60 -4.04 -4.24
C LEU A 281 18.28 -4.04 -2.74
N MET A 282 18.56 -5.13 -2.02
CA MET A 282 18.34 -5.19 -0.55
C MET A 282 19.33 -4.34 0.25
N ASN A 283 20.43 -3.88 -0.36
CA ASN A 283 21.32 -2.90 0.27
C ASN A 283 20.72 -1.49 0.26
N GLU A 284 19.78 -1.23 -0.64
CA GLU A 284 19.19 0.11 -0.87
C GLU A 284 17.81 0.29 -0.24
N CYS A 285 17.18 -0.80 0.26
CA CYS A 285 15.84 -0.75 0.80
C CYS A 285 15.65 -1.62 2.05
N ASP A 286 14.50 -1.51 2.69
CA ASP A 286 14.19 -2.20 3.95
C ASP A 286 13.41 -3.51 3.72
N GLY A 287 13.10 -3.85 2.46
CA GLY A 287 12.43 -5.08 2.10
C GLY A 287 11.91 -5.12 0.66
N ALA A 288 11.23 -6.20 0.31
CA ALA A 288 10.63 -6.37 -1.02
C ALA A 288 9.37 -7.22 -1.02
N ILE A 289 8.44 -6.91 -1.94
CA ILE A 289 7.31 -7.78 -2.31
C ILE A 289 7.67 -8.48 -3.62
N ILE A 290 7.68 -9.81 -3.61
CA ILE A 290 8.16 -10.66 -4.70
C ILE A 290 7.06 -11.62 -5.15
N ALA A 291 6.80 -11.67 -6.45
CA ALA A 291 5.77 -12.51 -7.04
C ALA A 291 6.29 -13.32 -8.25
N SER A 292 6.23 -12.75 -9.46
CA SER A 292 6.35 -13.47 -10.73
C SER A 292 7.68 -14.22 -10.89
N SER A 293 8.79 -13.67 -10.41
CA SER A 293 10.12 -14.27 -10.56
C SER A 293 10.28 -15.64 -9.89
N VAL A 294 9.55 -15.86 -8.78
CA VAL A 294 9.58 -17.12 -8.02
C VAL A 294 8.44 -18.07 -8.39
N LYS A 295 7.60 -17.69 -9.36
CA LYS A 295 6.52 -18.54 -9.87
C LYS A 295 6.97 -19.36 -11.08
N GLU A 296 6.22 -20.41 -11.39
CA GLU A 296 6.44 -21.26 -12.56
C GLU A 296 6.45 -20.41 -13.84
N ASN A 297 7.45 -20.66 -14.70
CA ASN A 297 7.68 -19.94 -15.94
C ASN A 297 7.78 -18.40 -15.79
N ALA A 298 8.06 -17.90 -14.58
CA ALA A 298 8.09 -16.48 -14.23
C ALA A 298 6.79 -15.73 -14.62
N ARG A 299 5.65 -16.42 -14.53
CA ARG A 299 4.33 -15.86 -14.86
C ARG A 299 3.56 -15.55 -13.58
N TRP A 300 2.93 -14.38 -13.52
CA TRP A 300 2.17 -13.97 -12.35
C TRP A 300 1.04 -14.95 -11.96
N TRP A 301 0.54 -15.74 -12.92
CA TRP A 301 -0.49 -16.77 -12.72
C TRP A 301 0.04 -18.19 -12.51
N GLY A 302 1.36 -18.37 -12.50
CA GLY A 302 1.98 -19.66 -12.17
C GLY A 302 1.90 -19.96 -10.68
N ARG A 303 2.08 -21.24 -10.31
CA ARG A 303 2.25 -21.66 -8.92
C ARG A 303 3.60 -21.18 -8.38
N VAL A 304 3.66 -20.92 -7.08
CA VAL A 304 4.91 -20.58 -6.42
C VAL A 304 5.85 -21.81 -6.41
N SER A 305 7.08 -21.60 -6.82
CA SER A 305 8.13 -22.61 -6.78
C SER A 305 9.00 -22.42 -5.54
N GLY A 306 8.90 -23.35 -4.58
CA GLY A 306 9.74 -23.31 -3.37
C GLY A 306 11.25 -23.33 -3.66
N GLU A 307 11.69 -23.94 -4.77
CA GLU A 307 13.09 -23.89 -5.21
C GLU A 307 13.51 -22.45 -5.55
N LYS A 308 12.71 -21.76 -6.38
CA LYS A 308 13.00 -20.35 -6.77
C LYS A 308 12.91 -19.40 -5.57
N VAL A 309 12.00 -19.65 -4.63
CA VAL A 309 11.92 -18.90 -3.37
C VAL A 309 13.21 -19.06 -2.58
N ARG A 310 13.71 -20.30 -2.40
CA ARG A 310 14.99 -20.55 -1.74
C ARG A 310 16.17 -19.87 -2.44
N ASP A 311 16.16 -19.83 -3.77
CA ASP A 311 17.24 -19.18 -4.53
C ASP A 311 17.26 -17.67 -4.28
N VAL A 312 16.09 -17.03 -4.27
CA VAL A 312 15.98 -15.61 -3.93
C VAL A 312 16.35 -15.36 -2.46
N SER A 313 15.85 -16.17 -1.54
CA SER A 313 16.14 -16.08 -0.10
C SER A 313 17.64 -16.18 0.16
N ARG A 314 18.29 -17.20 -0.40
CA ARG A 314 19.75 -17.40 -0.28
C ARG A 314 20.54 -16.23 -0.89
N ALA A 315 20.13 -15.74 -2.07
CA ALA A 315 20.78 -14.59 -2.71
C ALA A 315 20.61 -13.29 -1.91
N ALA A 316 19.53 -13.16 -1.13
CA ALA A 316 19.30 -12.07 -0.18
C ALA A 316 20.04 -12.25 1.16
N GLY A 317 20.80 -13.34 1.34
CA GLY A 317 21.55 -13.59 2.57
C GLY A 317 20.74 -14.19 3.73
N LYS A 318 19.62 -14.87 3.42
CA LYS A 318 18.72 -15.53 4.39
C LYS A 318 18.83 -17.06 4.36
#